data_20d7a222ce318d7f588bb8c8686be856
#
_entry.id   20d7a222ce318d7f588bb8c8686be856
#
_cell.length_a   1.000
_cell.length_b   1.000
_cell.length_c   1.000
_cell.angle_alpha   90.00
_cell.angle_beta   90.00
_cell.angle_gamma   90.00
#
_symmetry.space_group_name_H-M   'P 1'
#
loop_
_entity.id
_entity.type
_entity.pdbx_description
1 polymer ?
#
loop_
_entity_poly.entity_id
_entity_poly.type
_entity_poly.pdbx_seq_one_letter_code
_entity_poly.pdbx_strand_id
1 'polypeptide(L)'
;IAQITAGSEEEFVKLMNEKCEEMGLKNTHFCNTSGLHDVNQYTTPAEMAMIMEYAMKDETRAKVLGTYQYKTKATAQHPEGIQLTSTMYSRIYGNEAPGVLVTGGKTGYTNEAGSCLVSYAVTNKGNAYVFCTGGATYRWAPVYDEIYVYKNIIPESAKDLETETTKMSPNN
;
A
#
# COMPACT_ATOMS: atom_id res chain seq x y z
N ILE A 1 -7.25 6.59 15.73
CA ILE A 1 -6.02 7.40 15.56
C ILE A 1 -6.41 8.86 15.40
N ALA A 2 -7.22 9.25 14.40
CA ALA A 2 -7.60 10.64 14.12
C ALA A 2 -8.06 11.40 15.37
N GLN A 3 -9.00 10.83 16.12
CA GLN A 3 -9.51 11.44 17.35
C GLN A 3 -8.44 11.64 18.44
N ILE A 4 -7.49 10.70 18.56
CA ILE A 4 -6.41 10.81 19.55
C ILE A 4 -5.36 11.85 19.10
N THR A 5 -5.11 11.94 17.80
CA THR A 5 -4.05 12.79 17.24
C THR A 5 -4.49 14.24 17.05
N ALA A 6 -5.73 14.46 16.58
CA ALA A 6 -6.22 15.78 16.19
C ALA A 6 -7.50 16.21 16.93
N GLY A 7 -8.05 15.39 17.82
CA GLY A 7 -9.27 15.69 18.56
C GLY A 7 -10.56 15.34 17.82
N SER A 8 -10.56 15.34 16.50
CA SER A 8 -11.69 14.89 15.66
C SER A 8 -11.22 14.33 14.33
N GLU A 9 -12.12 13.71 13.58
CA GLU A 9 -11.84 13.24 12.21
C GLU A 9 -11.67 14.44 11.26
N GLU A 10 -12.49 15.46 11.40
CA GLU A 10 -12.46 16.68 10.58
C GLU A 10 -11.11 17.40 10.71
N GLU A 11 -10.61 17.57 11.94
CA GLU A 11 -9.29 18.19 12.16
C GLU A 11 -8.16 17.32 11.61
N PHE A 12 -8.28 15.98 11.69
CA PHE A 12 -7.29 15.09 11.10
C PHE A 12 -7.30 15.15 9.56
N VAL A 13 -8.48 15.25 8.94
CA VAL A 13 -8.60 15.42 7.47
C VAL A 13 -7.96 16.73 7.00
N LYS A 14 -8.07 17.82 7.78
CA LYS A 14 -7.33 19.06 7.49
C LYS A 14 -5.82 18.82 7.47
N LEU A 15 -5.29 18.12 8.48
CA LEU A 15 -3.86 17.76 8.51
C LEU A 15 -3.45 16.87 7.31
N MET A 16 -4.33 15.97 6.87
CA MET A 16 -4.07 15.15 5.67
C MET A 16 -3.96 16.04 4.42
N ASN A 17 -4.86 17.00 4.23
CA ASN A 17 -4.84 17.91 3.08
C ASN A 17 -3.67 18.90 3.14
N GLU A 18 -3.35 19.45 4.32
CA GLU A 18 -2.13 20.25 4.53
C GLU A 18 -0.87 19.46 4.14
N LYS A 19 -0.81 18.17 4.49
CA LYS A 19 0.30 17.31 4.08
C LYS A 19 0.35 17.11 2.56
N CYS A 20 -0.78 17.02 1.88
CA CYS A 20 -0.83 16.97 0.42
C CYS A 20 -0.27 18.27 -0.19
N GLU A 21 -0.62 19.43 0.37
CA GLU A 21 -0.09 20.73 -0.08
C GLU A 21 1.42 20.82 0.13
N GLU A 22 1.93 20.42 1.31
CA GLU A 22 3.37 20.36 1.60
C GLU A 22 4.14 19.45 0.63
N MET A 23 3.51 18.36 0.20
CA MET A 23 4.07 17.43 -0.78
C MET A 23 3.91 17.92 -2.23
N GLY A 24 3.20 19.02 -2.47
CA GLY A 24 2.92 19.56 -3.80
C GLY A 24 1.89 18.76 -4.60
N LEU A 25 1.01 17.99 -3.94
CA LEU A 25 -0.04 17.20 -4.57
C LEU A 25 -1.22 18.11 -4.91
N LYS A 26 -1.42 18.38 -6.19
CA LYS A 26 -2.43 19.34 -6.67
C LYS A 26 -3.75 18.70 -7.06
N ASN A 27 -3.76 17.38 -7.21
CA ASN A 27 -4.90 16.59 -7.69
C ASN A 27 -5.30 15.52 -6.65
N THR A 28 -5.02 15.79 -5.37
CA THR A 28 -5.41 14.92 -4.24
C THR A 28 -6.15 15.75 -3.21
N HIS A 29 -7.31 15.27 -2.80
CA HIS A 29 -8.10 15.85 -1.73
C HIS A 29 -8.79 14.75 -0.92
N PHE A 30 -8.68 14.82 0.39
CA PHE A 30 -9.29 13.89 1.33
C PHE A 30 -10.48 14.52 2.04
N CYS A 31 -11.57 13.75 2.19
CA CYS A 31 -12.77 14.14 2.93
C CYS A 31 -12.96 13.29 4.20
N ASN A 32 -12.30 12.13 4.29
CA ASN A 32 -12.37 11.23 5.44
C ASN A 32 -11.08 10.45 5.62
N THR A 33 -10.96 9.77 6.75
CA THR A 33 -9.80 8.94 7.11
C THR A 33 -9.97 7.47 6.72
N SER A 34 -11.18 7.08 6.33
CA SER A 34 -11.55 5.68 6.07
C SER A 34 -11.30 5.24 4.62
N GLY A 35 -11.26 6.19 3.67
CA GLY A 35 -11.22 5.93 2.25
C GLY A 35 -12.58 5.54 1.65
N LEU A 36 -13.68 5.70 2.39
CA LEU A 36 -15.03 5.56 1.86
C LEU A 36 -15.31 6.66 0.84
N HIS A 37 -16.21 6.37 -0.11
CA HIS A 37 -16.52 7.31 -1.16
C HIS A 37 -17.09 8.63 -0.64
N ASP A 38 -16.57 9.72 -1.19
CA ASP A 38 -17.12 11.06 -1.14
C ASP A 38 -16.87 11.72 -2.50
N VAL A 39 -17.83 12.48 -3.00
CA VAL A 39 -17.76 13.10 -4.34
C VAL A 39 -16.60 14.10 -4.47
N ASN A 40 -16.12 14.64 -3.35
CA ASN A 40 -14.99 15.56 -3.28
C ASN A 40 -13.68 14.87 -2.89
N GLN A 41 -13.68 13.54 -2.68
CA GLN A 41 -12.48 12.77 -2.38
C GLN A 41 -11.89 12.20 -3.67
N TYR A 42 -10.74 12.69 -4.05
CA TYR A 42 -10.08 12.30 -5.30
C TYR A 42 -8.56 12.27 -5.16
N THR A 43 -7.94 11.54 -6.04
CA THR A 43 -6.49 11.48 -6.22
C THR A 43 -6.14 11.05 -7.64
N THR A 44 -4.85 11.00 -7.96
CA THR A 44 -4.34 10.37 -9.18
C THR A 44 -3.39 9.22 -8.83
N PRO A 45 -3.21 8.22 -9.71
CA PRO A 45 -2.22 7.17 -9.49
C PRO A 45 -0.81 7.70 -9.26
N ALA A 46 -0.42 8.78 -9.96
CA ALA A 46 0.89 9.40 -9.80
C ALA A 46 1.06 10.01 -8.40
N GLU A 47 0.07 10.76 -7.91
CA GLU A 47 0.14 11.37 -6.59
C GLU A 47 0.02 10.34 -5.46
N MET A 48 -0.80 9.29 -5.65
CA MET A 48 -0.84 8.18 -4.70
C MET A 48 0.50 7.44 -4.64
N ALA A 49 1.22 7.32 -5.75
CA ALA A 49 2.58 6.77 -5.76
C ALA A 49 3.56 7.65 -4.97
N MET A 50 3.46 8.98 -5.06
CA MET A 50 4.26 9.91 -4.25
C MET A 50 3.94 9.78 -2.75
N ILE A 51 2.66 9.60 -2.39
CA ILE A 51 2.24 9.34 -1.01
C ILE A 51 2.85 8.03 -0.51
N MET A 52 2.84 6.97 -1.31
CA MET A 52 3.45 5.69 -0.95
C MET A 52 4.97 5.83 -0.75
N GLU A 53 5.66 6.48 -1.67
CA GLU A 53 7.09 6.74 -1.52
C GLU A 53 7.41 7.53 -0.23
N TYR A 54 6.62 8.55 0.07
CA TYR A 54 6.75 9.31 1.31
C TYR A 54 6.49 8.44 2.55
N ALA A 55 5.47 7.60 2.50
CA ALA A 55 5.14 6.71 3.61
C ALA A 55 6.26 5.71 3.90
N MET A 56 6.88 5.16 2.87
CA MET A 56 7.95 4.16 2.99
C MET A 56 9.28 4.71 3.54
N LYS A 57 9.45 6.03 3.63
CA LYS A 57 10.62 6.66 4.26
C LYS A 57 10.59 6.62 5.80
N ASP A 58 9.45 6.32 6.39
CA ASP A 58 9.30 6.19 7.84
C ASP A 58 9.21 4.71 8.22
N GLU A 59 10.07 4.27 9.14
CA GLU A 59 10.18 2.86 9.54
C GLU A 59 8.87 2.28 10.10
N THR A 60 8.12 3.07 10.87
CA THR A 60 6.85 2.60 11.45
C THR A 60 5.80 2.39 10.39
N ARG A 61 5.65 3.34 9.45
CA ARG A 61 4.72 3.24 8.33
C ARG A 61 5.11 2.10 7.40
N ALA A 62 6.40 2.00 7.06
CA ALA A 62 6.92 0.91 6.23
C ALA A 62 6.65 -0.46 6.86
N LYS A 63 6.88 -0.60 8.17
CA LYS A 63 6.56 -1.83 8.91
C LYS A 63 5.07 -2.18 8.83
N VAL A 64 4.18 -1.21 9.02
CA VAL A 64 2.73 -1.44 8.93
C VAL A 64 2.34 -1.87 7.52
N LEU A 65 2.81 -1.14 6.49
CA LEU A 65 2.50 -1.41 5.08
C LEU A 65 3.12 -2.71 4.58
N GLY A 66 4.27 -3.12 5.14
CA GLY A 66 4.99 -4.34 4.78
C GLY A 66 4.59 -5.58 5.57
N THR A 67 3.73 -5.47 6.58
CA THR A 67 3.33 -6.61 7.39
C THR A 67 2.30 -7.49 6.67
N TYR A 68 2.63 -8.76 6.45
CA TYR A 68 1.71 -9.72 5.86
C TYR A 68 0.60 -10.11 6.82
N GLN A 69 0.97 -10.55 8.02
CA GLN A 69 0.03 -10.96 9.06
C GLN A 69 0.38 -10.35 10.40
N TYR A 70 -0.63 -9.97 11.15
CA TYR A 70 -0.48 -9.46 12.51
C TYR A 70 -1.60 -9.96 13.40
N LYS A 71 -1.26 -10.51 14.55
CA LYS A 71 -2.22 -10.90 15.59
C LYS A 71 -2.18 -9.85 16.70
N THR A 72 -3.33 -9.22 16.97
CA THR A 72 -3.43 -8.25 18.06
C THR A 72 -3.30 -8.94 19.41
N LYS A 73 -2.99 -8.17 20.45
CA LYS A 73 -3.10 -8.65 21.82
C LYS A 73 -4.56 -8.95 22.16
N ALA A 74 -4.76 -9.87 23.12
CA ALA A 74 -6.05 -10.16 23.68
C ALA A 74 -6.68 -8.90 24.33
N THR A 75 -7.98 -8.76 24.19
CA THR A 75 -8.80 -7.75 24.87
C THR A 75 -10.01 -8.43 25.49
N ALA A 76 -10.76 -7.72 26.33
CA ALA A 76 -12.00 -8.28 26.94
C ALA A 76 -13.01 -8.69 25.86
N GLN A 77 -13.08 -7.98 24.73
CA GLN A 77 -14.01 -8.28 23.62
C GLN A 77 -13.44 -9.34 22.65
N HIS A 78 -12.13 -9.48 22.59
CA HIS A 78 -11.41 -10.42 21.72
C HIS A 78 -10.35 -11.17 22.52
N PRO A 79 -10.72 -12.17 23.35
CA PRO A 79 -9.78 -12.87 24.22
C PRO A 79 -8.63 -13.57 23.48
N GLU A 80 -8.88 -14.00 22.23
CA GLU A 80 -7.87 -14.63 21.37
C GLU A 80 -7.07 -13.62 20.51
N GLY A 81 -7.36 -12.31 20.64
CA GLY A 81 -6.89 -11.29 19.74
C GLY A 81 -7.60 -11.33 18.37
N ILE A 82 -7.20 -10.44 17.47
CA ILE A 82 -7.73 -10.38 16.10
C ILE A 82 -6.59 -10.71 15.15
N GLN A 83 -6.80 -11.67 14.25
CA GLN A 83 -5.88 -11.98 13.18
C GLN A 83 -6.15 -11.03 12.01
N LEU A 84 -5.16 -10.20 11.66
CA LEU A 84 -5.17 -9.33 10.50
C LEU A 84 -4.28 -9.93 9.42
N THR A 85 -4.73 -9.89 8.17
CA THR A 85 -3.96 -10.39 7.01
C THR A 85 -4.04 -9.37 5.89
N SER A 86 -2.91 -8.99 5.34
CA SER A 86 -2.83 -8.10 4.18
C SER A 86 -3.51 -8.76 2.96
N THR A 87 -4.46 -8.08 2.38
CA THR A 87 -5.17 -8.54 1.18
C THR A 87 -4.27 -8.61 -0.04
N MET A 88 -3.27 -7.73 -0.14
CA MET A 88 -2.26 -7.73 -1.19
C MET A 88 -1.33 -8.94 -1.04
N TYR A 89 -0.65 -9.04 0.08
CA TYR A 89 0.35 -10.10 0.30
C TYR A 89 -0.25 -11.52 0.21
N SER A 90 -1.50 -11.70 0.60
CA SER A 90 -2.19 -12.99 0.46
C SER A 90 -2.27 -13.50 -0.98
N ARG A 91 -2.03 -12.64 -1.99
CA ARG A 91 -2.05 -12.98 -3.42
C ARG A 91 -0.66 -12.94 -4.07
N ILE A 92 0.25 -12.14 -3.53
CA ILE A 92 1.63 -12.10 -4.00
C ILE A 92 2.39 -13.33 -3.53
N TYR A 93 2.14 -13.79 -2.29
CA TYR A 93 2.81 -14.94 -1.72
C TYR A 93 2.71 -16.19 -2.61
N GLY A 94 3.89 -16.71 -3.01
CA GLY A 94 4.01 -17.81 -3.98
C GLY A 94 3.93 -17.40 -5.46
N ASN A 95 3.75 -16.10 -5.74
CA ASN A 95 3.71 -15.53 -7.09
C ASN A 95 4.72 -14.40 -7.28
N GLU A 96 5.72 -14.32 -6.43
CA GLU A 96 6.69 -13.23 -6.39
C GLU A 96 7.41 -13.06 -7.74
N ALA A 97 7.77 -11.82 -8.06
CA ALA A 97 8.59 -11.52 -9.23
C ALA A 97 10.07 -11.78 -8.90
N PRO A 98 10.79 -12.60 -9.71
CA PRO A 98 12.21 -12.84 -9.49
C PRO A 98 13.01 -11.54 -9.44
N GLY A 99 13.90 -11.40 -8.46
CA GLY A 99 14.74 -10.22 -8.27
C GLY A 99 14.02 -8.97 -7.79
N VAL A 100 12.75 -9.06 -7.38
CA VAL A 100 11.94 -7.95 -6.89
C VAL A 100 11.23 -8.36 -5.60
N LEU A 101 11.42 -7.59 -4.54
CA LEU A 101 10.74 -7.77 -3.26
C LEU A 101 9.72 -6.64 -3.05
N VAL A 102 8.45 -6.97 -2.92
CA VAL A 102 7.40 -6.02 -2.52
C VAL A 102 7.50 -5.81 -1.01
N THR A 103 7.83 -4.60 -0.59
CA THR A 103 8.12 -4.26 0.80
C THR A 103 7.01 -3.47 1.48
N GLY A 104 5.98 -3.06 0.76
CA GLY A 104 4.82 -2.38 1.31
C GLY A 104 3.71 -2.21 0.30
N GLY A 105 2.47 -2.09 0.76
CA GLY A 105 1.36 -1.78 -0.12
C GLY A 105 0.00 -1.81 0.55
N LYS A 106 -1.00 -1.30 -0.17
CA LYS A 106 -2.39 -1.22 0.28
C LYS A 106 -3.37 -1.36 -0.88
N THR A 107 -4.31 -2.25 -0.73
CA THR A 107 -5.47 -2.35 -1.63
C THR A 107 -6.61 -1.45 -1.16
N GLY A 108 -7.48 -1.05 -2.06
CA GLY A 108 -8.72 -0.35 -1.76
C GLY A 108 -9.83 -0.76 -2.70
N TYR A 109 -11.07 -0.55 -2.27
CA TYR A 109 -12.25 -0.75 -3.11
C TYR A 109 -13.40 0.14 -2.64
N THR A 110 -13.99 0.86 -3.57
CA THR A 110 -15.36 1.39 -3.52
C THR A 110 -16.03 1.10 -4.86
N ASN A 111 -17.35 1.20 -4.94
CA ASN A 111 -18.05 0.98 -6.21
C ASN A 111 -17.62 1.99 -7.27
N GLU A 112 -17.32 3.22 -6.87
CA GLU A 112 -16.95 4.34 -7.72
C GLU A 112 -15.48 4.25 -8.16
N ALA A 113 -14.58 3.90 -7.25
CA ALA A 113 -13.15 3.80 -7.55
C ALA A 113 -12.74 2.47 -8.19
N GLY A 114 -13.62 1.45 -8.11
CA GLY A 114 -13.23 0.09 -8.46
C GLY A 114 -12.17 -0.48 -7.53
N SER A 115 -11.53 -1.56 -7.95
CA SER A 115 -10.41 -2.13 -7.20
C SER A 115 -9.13 -1.35 -7.48
N CYS A 116 -8.44 -0.97 -6.41
CA CYS A 116 -7.26 -0.13 -6.42
C CYS A 116 -6.10 -0.80 -5.67
N LEU A 117 -4.88 -0.46 -6.06
CA LEU A 117 -3.66 -0.89 -5.39
C LEU A 117 -2.59 0.19 -5.51
N VAL A 118 -1.86 0.41 -4.46
CA VAL A 118 -0.54 1.04 -4.48
C VAL A 118 0.44 0.13 -3.75
N SER A 119 1.63 -0.10 -4.32
CA SER A 119 2.68 -0.91 -3.72
C SER A 119 4.06 -0.31 -3.93
N TYR A 120 4.97 -0.68 -3.06
CA TYR A 120 6.38 -0.29 -3.10
C TYR A 120 7.24 -1.56 -3.13
N ALA A 121 8.15 -1.62 -4.07
CA ALA A 121 9.04 -2.75 -4.25
C ALA A 121 10.49 -2.31 -4.39
N VAL A 122 11.41 -3.19 -4.01
CA VAL A 122 12.86 -2.99 -4.15
C VAL A 122 13.44 -4.18 -4.90
N THR A 123 14.29 -3.90 -5.88
CA THR A 123 15.03 -4.96 -6.59
C THR A 123 16.23 -5.42 -5.78
N ASN A 124 16.80 -6.59 -6.11
CA ASN A 124 18.03 -7.08 -5.49
C ASN A 124 19.24 -6.13 -5.68
N LYS A 125 19.16 -5.22 -6.68
CA LYS A 125 20.15 -4.13 -6.88
C LYS A 125 19.86 -2.86 -6.09
N GLY A 126 18.79 -2.87 -5.26
CA GLY A 126 18.42 -1.72 -4.43
C GLY A 126 17.62 -0.63 -5.14
N ASN A 127 17.18 -0.85 -6.40
CA ASN A 127 16.32 0.12 -7.08
C ASN A 127 14.90 0.02 -6.54
N ALA A 128 14.31 1.16 -6.20
CA ALA A 128 12.95 1.24 -5.71
C ALA A 128 11.96 1.53 -6.85
N TYR A 129 10.81 0.89 -6.79
CA TYR A 129 9.69 1.07 -7.72
C TYR A 129 8.38 1.21 -6.96
N VAL A 130 7.52 2.08 -7.44
CA VAL A 130 6.15 2.20 -6.96
C VAL A 130 5.20 1.83 -8.09
N PHE A 131 4.29 0.93 -7.82
CA PHE A 131 3.18 0.60 -8.69
C PHE A 131 1.90 1.18 -8.11
N CYS A 132 1.07 1.82 -8.95
CA CYS A 132 -0.24 2.31 -8.55
C CYS A 132 -1.24 2.13 -9.68
N THR A 133 -2.40 1.59 -9.36
CA THR A 133 -3.52 1.43 -10.30
C THR A 133 -4.85 1.59 -9.59
N GLY A 134 -5.90 1.93 -10.36
CA GLY A 134 -7.27 2.05 -9.88
C GLY A 134 -8.27 1.77 -10.99
N GLY A 135 -9.55 1.70 -10.64
CA GLY A 135 -10.64 1.48 -11.60
C GLY A 135 -10.79 0.05 -12.10
N ALA A 136 -10.10 -0.91 -11.52
CA ALA A 136 -10.23 -2.30 -11.97
C ALA A 136 -11.59 -2.90 -11.56
N THR A 137 -12.22 -3.60 -12.49
CA THR A 137 -13.53 -4.23 -12.28
C THR A 137 -13.46 -5.54 -11.52
N TYR A 138 -12.32 -6.24 -11.61
CA TYR A 138 -12.09 -7.49 -10.89
C TYR A 138 -11.26 -7.25 -9.64
N ARG A 139 -11.70 -7.82 -8.52
CA ARG A 139 -11.14 -7.58 -7.18
C ARG A 139 -9.62 -7.75 -7.08
N TRP A 140 -9.07 -8.73 -7.77
CA TRP A 140 -7.64 -9.09 -7.66
C TRP A 140 -6.82 -8.61 -8.87
N ALA A 141 -7.46 -8.02 -9.90
CA ALA A 141 -6.75 -7.53 -11.07
C ALA A 141 -5.58 -6.61 -10.71
N PRO A 142 -5.71 -5.62 -9.80
CA PRO A 142 -4.59 -4.75 -9.44
C PRO A 142 -3.36 -5.50 -8.93
N VAL A 143 -3.55 -6.59 -8.19
CA VAL A 143 -2.43 -7.39 -7.65
C VAL A 143 -1.79 -8.24 -8.74
N TYR A 144 -2.58 -8.80 -9.66
CA TYR A 144 -2.03 -9.54 -10.79
C TYR A 144 -1.33 -8.62 -11.81
N ASP A 145 -1.85 -7.41 -12.03
CA ASP A 145 -1.22 -6.38 -12.84
C ASP A 145 0.14 -5.96 -12.23
N GLU A 146 0.18 -5.77 -10.92
CA GLU A 146 1.41 -5.51 -10.17
C GLU A 146 2.45 -6.61 -10.39
N ILE A 147 2.06 -7.87 -10.18
CA ILE A 147 2.94 -9.04 -10.38
C ILE A 147 3.44 -9.08 -11.84
N TYR A 148 2.55 -8.83 -12.80
CA TYR A 148 2.92 -8.78 -14.22
C TYR A 148 3.94 -7.68 -14.51
N VAL A 149 3.71 -6.46 -14.01
CA VAL A 149 4.61 -5.31 -14.19
C VAL A 149 5.98 -5.59 -13.58
N TYR A 150 6.03 -6.10 -12.36
CA TYR A 150 7.27 -6.41 -11.68
C TYR A 150 8.03 -7.56 -12.36
N LYS A 151 7.32 -8.55 -12.91
CA LYS A 151 7.95 -9.65 -13.66
C LYS A 151 8.49 -9.21 -15.02
N ASN A 152 7.71 -8.44 -15.77
CA ASN A 152 7.90 -8.30 -17.21
C ASN A 152 8.32 -6.88 -17.65
N ILE A 153 8.02 -5.85 -16.87
CA ILE A 153 8.27 -4.46 -17.25
C ILE A 153 9.53 -3.89 -16.60
N ILE A 154 9.83 -4.26 -15.33
CA ILE A 154 11.10 -3.89 -14.73
C ILE A 154 12.24 -4.57 -15.52
N PRO A 155 13.22 -3.80 -16.05
CA PRO A 155 14.31 -4.35 -16.83
C PRO A 155 15.12 -5.40 -16.04
N GLU A 156 15.55 -6.47 -16.69
CA GLU A 156 16.41 -7.48 -16.07
C GLU A 156 17.72 -6.87 -15.54
N SER A 157 18.23 -5.85 -16.24
CA SER A 157 19.42 -5.10 -15.79
C SER A 157 19.24 -4.39 -14.44
N ALA A 158 17.99 -4.11 -14.03
CA ALA A 158 17.66 -3.55 -12.72
C ALA A 158 17.45 -4.63 -11.64
N LYS A 159 17.29 -5.90 -12.06
CA LYS A 159 17.14 -7.07 -11.20
C LYS A 159 18.50 -7.80 -11.15
N ASP A 160 18.84 -8.37 -10.02
CA ASP A 160 19.94 -9.33 -9.93
C ASP A 160 19.30 -10.73 -9.81
N LEU A 161 19.22 -11.42 -10.92
CA LEU A 161 18.58 -12.73 -10.99
C LEU A 161 19.52 -13.88 -10.52
N GLU A 162 20.81 -13.58 -10.32
CA GLU A 162 21.79 -14.54 -9.78
C GLU A 162 21.69 -14.63 -8.25
N THR A 163 21.21 -13.56 -7.60
CA THR A 163 20.97 -13.54 -6.16
C THR A 163 19.56 -14.08 -5.88
N GLU A 164 19.46 -15.09 -4.99
CA GLU A 164 18.14 -15.58 -4.55
C GLU A 164 17.31 -14.44 -3.97
N THR A 165 16.12 -14.24 -4.52
CA THR A 165 15.15 -13.28 -3.98
C THR A 165 14.70 -13.79 -2.63
N THR A 166 14.78 -12.95 -1.60
CA THR A 166 14.22 -13.27 -0.29
C THR A 166 12.73 -13.51 -0.46
N LYS A 167 12.29 -14.75 -0.29
CA LYS A 167 10.87 -15.09 -0.35
C LYS A 167 10.15 -14.46 0.84
N MET A 168 8.99 -13.90 0.59
CA MET A 168 8.12 -13.44 1.68
C MET A 168 7.73 -14.64 2.54
N SER A 169 7.91 -14.51 3.84
CA SER A 169 7.46 -15.51 4.81
C SER A 169 6.13 -15.05 5.42
N PRO A 170 5.15 -15.95 5.57
CA PRO A 170 3.90 -15.63 6.26
C PRO A 170 4.10 -15.26 7.72
N ASN A 171 5.29 -15.47 8.28
CA ASN A 171 5.61 -15.27 9.69
C ASN A 171 6.51 -14.04 9.95
N ASN A 172 6.78 -13.22 8.95
CA ASN A 172 7.54 -11.96 9.10
C ASN A 172 6.61 -10.78 9.23
#